data_4a22e86f29d8a468eba57cd86d16eef8
#
_entry.id   4a22e86f29d8a468eba57cd86d16eef8
#
_cell.length_a   1.000
_cell.length_b   1.000
_cell.length_c   1.000
_cell.angle_alpha   90.00
_cell.angle_beta   90.00
_cell.angle_gamma   90.00
#
_symmetry.space_group_name_H-M   'P 1'
#
loop_
_entity.id
_entity.type
_entity.pdbx_description
1 polymer ?
#
loop_
_entity_poly.entity_id
_entity_poly.type
_entity_poly.pdbx_seq_one_letter_code
_entity_poly.pdbx_strand_id
1 'polypeptide(L)'
;MNTTIKVLTLGACLFGAFSCSDSFFDKAPTGALDRGKVSNNNLTELLNGAYQYNAASWDGYSAAFLDGYADNGYSRNNWDSPGNSVQSNTLTADKDFSYSALYGGIRACNNVLSFAEKSDGPDKAKIIAEARMLRAFLYADLTLRFGDIAIIKEVANDYPEGLKRNKASEVRKFVLDEIDAAIQDLPEQNIKPRYTKAKANAVKARVAYYFGDYAVAEQAAKYVIEHGGYRLHTASDQSRYAVDAAYFKKLYTQSGLDVDKLIKGIFNYQDLWTRDDSPEVILATEHDATIEKSSWMRITCFLSPGLTTKHGWATIVPIQQLVDAYWMVDGKTKPQAQEHNKQAALFKDIYQSTKTKAKANSITPEAQTSKDIDEILKTDFMKQYFNRDPRLYASIIFPFSSVDIYKRGEYSFYEHTIDNYGKSGYYFRKFSSPDQLIARGAYFYTGVDWPVMRLAEIYLIYAESHTQTTGYDAEAQKYLNMLRDRVGMAHVPSTLSKNEALDFIRNERRIELAGEGLRFYDIRLYEDDTRNGGYKGLDAASNVMKGQIFDVINNPGALLVWDKRLELLPYPTSALDKNKDKESKENNPGY
;
A
#
# COMPACT_ATOMS: atom_id res chain seq x y z
N MET A 1 -4.03 84.98 -11.33
CA MET A 1 -3.66 83.63 -10.84
C MET A 1 -4.73 83.16 -9.87
N ASN A 2 -5.52 82.25 -10.35
CA ASN A 2 -6.27 81.23 -9.68
C ASN A 2 -7.63 81.53 -9.03
N THR A 3 -8.64 81.65 -9.91
CA THR A 3 -10.07 81.58 -9.50
C THR A 3 -10.73 80.27 -10.02
N THR A 4 -9.94 79.30 -10.53
CA THR A 4 -10.48 78.08 -11.21
C THR A 4 -10.38 76.79 -10.38
N ILE A 5 -9.92 76.87 -9.16
CA ILE A 5 -9.73 75.62 -8.32
C ILE A 5 -10.82 75.41 -7.25
N LYS A 6 -11.73 76.41 -7.06
CA LYS A 6 -12.77 76.30 -5.98
C LYS A 6 -14.09 75.72 -6.41
N VAL A 7 -14.34 75.44 -7.70
CA VAL A 7 -15.60 74.87 -8.19
C VAL A 7 -15.60 73.38 -8.43
N LEU A 8 -14.42 72.72 -8.39
CA LEU A 8 -14.32 71.28 -8.63
C LEU A 8 -14.38 70.39 -7.34
N THR A 9 -14.45 71.06 -6.17
CA THR A 9 -14.46 70.30 -4.88
C THR A 9 -15.88 70.20 -4.28
N LEU A 10 -16.90 70.83 -4.84
CA LEU A 10 -18.29 70.73 -4.37
C LEU A 10 -19.19 69.83 -5.25
N GLY A 11 -18.68 69.30 -6.35
CA GLY A 11 -19.40 68.35 -7.23
C GLY A 11 -19.20 66.91 -6.90
N ALA A 12 -18.23 66.56 -6.04
CA ALA A 12 -17.86 65.17 -5.74
C ALA A 12 -18.55 64.57 -4.50
N CYS A 13 -19.33 65.34 -3.75
CA CYS A 13 -19.99 64.86 -2.52
C CYS A 13 -21.50 64.56 -2.68
N LEU A 14 -22.06 64.61 -3.89
CA LEU A 14 -23.50 64.37 -4.10
C LEU A 14 -23.84 63.11 -4.88
N PHE A 15 -22.84 62.21 -5.15
CA PHE A 15 -23.08 60.89 -5.76
C PHE A 15 -22.78 59.71 -4.83
N GLY A 16 -22.69 59.91 -3.53
CA GLY A 16 -22.33 58.90 -2.56
C GLY A 16 -23.45 58.41 -1.63
N ALA A 17 -24.70 58.51 -2.02
CA ALA A 17 -25.83 58.01 -1.23
C ALA A 17 -26.82 57.19 -2.05
N PHE A 18 -26.33 56.24 -2.83
CA PHE A 18 -27.14 55.08 -3.16
C PHE A 18 -26.73 53.99 -2.18
N SER A 19 -27.55 53.84 -1.14
CA SER A 19 -27.58 52.70 -0.23
C SER A 19 -27.49 51.40 -1.06
N CYS A 20 -26.41 50.67 -0.88
CA CYS A 20 -26.43 49.27 -1.26
C CYS A 20 -27.63 48.64 -0.54
N SER A 21 -28.63 48.20 -1.27
CA SER A 21 -29.73 47.44 -0.69
C SER A 21 -29.16 46.19 -0.03
N ASP A 22 -29.68 45.83 1.15
CA ASP A 22 -29.27 44.61 1.90
C ASP A 22 -29.26 43.36 1.01
N SER A 23 -30.05 43.36 -0.09
CA SER A 23 -30.08 42.31 -1.11
C SER A 23 -28.78 42.11 -1.90
N PHE A 24 -27.81 43.06 -1.85
CA PHE A 24 -26.50 42.85 -2.49
C PHE A 24 -25.59 41.92 -1.66
N PHE A 25 -25.74 41.95 -0.33
CA PHE A 25 -24.98 41.08 0.58
C PHE A 25 -25.64 39.71 0.78
N ASP A 26 -26.94 39.60 0.41
CA ASP A 26 -27.70 38.35 0.44
C ASP A 26 -27.46 37.45 -0.79
N LYS A 27 -26.74 37.93 -1.79
CA LYS A 27 -26.36 37.08 -2.93
C LYS A 27 -25.19 36.17 -2.52
N ALA A 28 -25.46 34.90 -2.42
CA ALA A 28 -24.40 33.90 -2.33
C ALA A 28 -23.37 34.15 -3.45
N PRO A 29 -22.04 34.04 -3.18
CA PRO A 29 -21.02 34.13 -4.19
C PRO A 29 -21.37 33.24 -5.38
N THR A 30 -21.20 33.77 -6.60
CA THR A 30 -21.40 33.00 -7.84
C THR A 30 -20.49 31.78 -7.78
N GLY A 31 -21.07 30.58 -7.62
CA GLY A 31 -20.35 29.32 -7.40
C GLY A 31 -20.51 28.72 -5.99
N ALA A 32 -21.14 29.43 -5.04
CA ALA A 32 -21.54 28.81 -3.78
C ALA A 32 -22.75 27.91 -4.03
N LEU A 33 -22.67 26.68 -3.56
CA LEU A 33 -23.81 25.76 -3.57
C LEU A 33 -24.93 26.34 -2.70
N ASP A 34 -26.05 26.68 -3.34
CA ASP A 34 -27.26 27.06 -2.63
C ASP A 34 -27.81 25.84 -1.88
N ARG A 35 -27.71 25.87 -0.54
CA ARG A 35 -28.22 24.80 0.32
C ARG A 35 -29.72 24.54 0.19
N GLY A 36 -30.46 25.41 -0.48
CA GLY A 36 -31.90 25.26 -0.72
C GLY A 36 -32.27 24.45 -1.97
N LYS A 37 -31.34 24.29 -2.94
CA LYS A 37 -31.60 23.62 -4.22
C LYS A 37 -30.35 22.87 -4.68
N VAL A 38 -30.19 21.63 -4.26
CA VAL A 38 -29.07 20.79 -4.65
C VAL A 38 -29.47 19.89 -5.81
N SER A 39 -28.91 20.13 -6.99
CA SER A 39 -29.13 19.29 -8.17
C SER A 39 -28.37 17.97 -8.07
N ASN A 40 -28.78 16.99 -8.85
CA ASN A 40 -28.06 15.70 -8.97
C ASN A 40 -26.60 15.90 -9.41
N ASN A 41 -26.33 16.85 -10.30
CA ASN A 41 -24.97 17.17 -10.76
C ASN A 41 -24.11 17.71 -9.60
N ASN A 42 -24.64 18.60 -8.77
CA ASN A 42 -23.91 19.13 -7.62
C ASN A 42 -23.57 18.02 -6.61
N LEU A 43 -24.47 17.05 -6.38
CA LEU A 43 -24.19 15.89 -5.53
C LEU A 43 -23.10 15.02 -6.11
N THR A 44 -23.10 14.79 -7.42
CA THR A 44 -22.07 14.03 -8.11
C THR A 44 -20.69 14.70 -8.00
N GLU A 45 -20.62 16.03 -8.15
CA GLU A 45 -19.38 16.79 -7.98
C GLU A 45 -18.86 16.74 -6.54
N LEU A 46 -19.74 16.87 -5.54
CA LEU A 46 -19.38 16.72 -4.14
C LEU A 46 -18.84 15.30 -3.85
N LEU A 47 -19.48 14.29 -4.40
CA LEU A 47 -19.03 12.90 -4.25
C LEU A 47 -17.67 12.68 -4.93
N ASN A 48 -17.43 13.27 -6.12
CA ASN A 48 -16.12 13.24 -6.76
C ASN A 48 -15.04 13.84 -5.86
N GLY A 49 -15.35 14.96 -5.19
CA GLY A 49 -14.48 15.58 -4.19
C GLY A 49 -14.20 14.66 -3.00
N ALA A 50 -15.18 13.88 -2.54
CA ALA A 50 -14.97 12.90 -1.48
C ALA A 50 -14.08 11.73 -1.91
N TYR A 51 -14.19 11.28 -3.17
CA TYR A 51 -13.32 10.23 -3.71
C TYR A 51 -11.84 10.60 -3.75
N GLN A 52 -11.49 11.89 -3.81
CA GLN A 52 -10.10 12.35 -3.76
C GLN A 52 -9.39 11.97 -2.45
N TYR A 53 -10.14 11.81 -1.36
CA TYR A 53 -9.60 11.39 -0.07
C TYR A 53 -9.42 9.87 0.07
N ASN A 54 -9.94 9.08 -0.87
CA ASN A 54 -9.69 7.64 -0.88
C ASN A 54 -8.18 7.34 -0.98
N ALA A 55 -7.45 8.20 -1.67
CA ALA A 55 -6.00 8.17 -1.76
C ALA A 55 -5.26 8.43 -0.43
N ALA A 56 -5.91 9.02 0.57
CA ALA A 56 -5.27 9.27 1.87
C ALA A 56 -5.17 8.03 2.76
N SER A 57 -5.92 6.98 2.44
CA SER A 57 -6.05 5.78 3.27
C SER A 57 -5.13 4.65 2.83
N TRP A 58 -5.45 4.04 1.71
CA TRP A 58 -4.83 2.79 1.26
C TRP A 58 -4.18 2.92 -0.13
N ASP A 59 -3.94 4.14 -0.57
CA ASP A 59 -3.32 4.36 -1.86
C ASP A 59 -1.85 3.97 -1.87
N GLY A 60 -1.31 3.85 -3.05
CA GLY A 60 0.04 3.39 -3.25
C GLY A 60 1.11 4.17 -2.53
N TYR A 61 0.96 5.48 -2.38
CA TYR A 61 1.92 6.31 -1.66
C TYR A 61 1.89 6.03 -0.15
N SER A 62 0.72 6.10 0.45
CA SER A 62 0.54 5.81 1.88
C SER A 62 0.78 4.34 2.19
N ALA A 63 0.29 3.42 1.35
CA ALA A 63 0.44 1.99 1.53
C ALA A 63 1.91 1.54 1.44
N ALA A 64 2.68 2.03 0.46
CA ALA A 64 4.09 1.68 0.32
C ALA A 64 4.90 2.01 1.59
N PHE A 65 4.60 3.13 2.26
CA PHE A 65 5.27 3.47 3.51
C PHE A 65 4.93 2.56 4.68
N LEU A 66 3.74 1.95 4.69
CA LEU A 66 3.32 1.05 5.77
C LEU A 66 4.16 -0.24 5.83
N ASP A 67 4.72 -0.71 4.72
CA ASP A 67 5.68 -1.82 4.75
C ASP A 67 6.99 -1.43 5.45
N GLY A 68 7.34 -0.14 5.43
CA GLY A 68 8.45 0.42 6.21
C GLY A 68 8.16 0.58 7.71
N TYR A 69 6.91 0.35 8.14
CA TYR A 69 6.50 0.31 9.56
C TYR A 69 6.28 -1.12 10.06
N ALA A 70 6.70 -2.10 9.29
CA ALA A 70 6.52 -3.52 9.55
C ALA A 70 7.83 -4.29 9.34
N ASP A 71 7.77 -5.62 9.35
CA ASP A 71 8.89 -6.53 9.22
C ASP A 71 9.17 -6.98 7.76
N ASN A 72 8.62 -6.28 6.78
CA ASN A 72 8.86 -6.55 5.36
C ASN A 72 9.88 -5.60 4.73
N GLY A 73 9.97 -4.38 5.23
CA GLY A 73 10.77 -3.34 4.62
C GLY A 73 11.56 -2.50 5.62
N TYR A 74 12.55 -1.81 5.10
CA TYR A 74 13.31 -0.79 5.81
C TYR A 74 13.02 0.57 5.22
N SER A 75 12.68 1.54 6.09
CA SER A 75 12.48 2.93 5.72
C SER A 75 13.76 3.73 5.92
N ARG A 76 14.27 4.31 4.85
CA ARG A 76 15.57 4.95 4.83
C ARG A 76 15.64 6.26 5.62
N ASN A 77 14.64 7.11 5.47
CA ASN A 77 14.65 8.49 5.94
C ASN A 77 13.38 8.88 6.69
N ASN A 78 13.54 9.81 7.65
CA ASN A 78 12.41 10.41 8.37
C ASN A 78 11.72 11.57 7.62
N TRP A 79 12.38 12.16 6.62
CA TRP A 79 11.80 13.30 5.89
C TRP A 79 10.80 12.88 4.82
N ASP A 80 10.95 11.69 4.25
CA ASP A 80 9.98 11.11 3.30
C ASP A 80 8.81 10.45 4.04
N SER A 81 9.15 9.77 5.14
CA SER A 81 8.21 8.94 5.89
C SER A 81 8.71 8.77 7.32
N PRO A 82 7.81 8.78 8.31
CA PRO A 82 8.19 8.48 9.70
C PRO A 82 8.60 7.02 9.95
N GLY A 83 8.66 6.17 8.93
CA GLY A 83 9.01 4.75 9.07
C GLY A 83 10.34 4.51 9.75
N ASN A 84 11.35 5.33 9.49
CA ASN A 84 12.63 5.22 10.20
C ASN A 84 12.48 5.48 11.69
N SER A 85 11.66 6.47 12.10
CA SER A 85 11.36 6.72 13.53
C SER A 85 10.59 5.57 14.16
N VAL A 86 9.69 4.92 13.42
CA VAL A 86 9.00 3.70 13.87
C VAL A 86 10.02 2.61 14.14
N GLN A 87 10.88 2.33 13.17
CA GLN A 87 11.84 1.23 13.21
C GLN A 87 12.99 1.44 14.18
N SER A 88 13.34 2.69 14.51
CA SER A 88 14.35 3.04 15.53
C SER A 88 13.76 3.27 16.90
N ASN A 89 12.45 3.10 17.07
CA ASN A 89 11.71 3.39 18.30
C ASN A 89 11.88 4.84 18.80
N THR A 90 12.02 5.79 17.86
CA THR A 90 12.13 7.24 18.15
C THR A 90 10.90 8.02 17.72
N LEU A 91 9.80 7.32 17.46
CA LEU A 91 8.55 7.95 17.03
C LEU A 91 7.98 8.85 18.11
N THR A 92 7.52 10.04 17.70
CA THR A 92 6.89 11.05 18.55
C THR A 92 5.54 11.49 17.96
N ALA A 93 4.74 12.17 18.75
CA ALA A 93 3.40 12.60 18.37
C ALA A 93 3.38 13.87 17.47
N ASP A 94 4.53 14.34 16.99
CA ASP A 94 4.63 15.46 16.07
C ASP A 94 4.23 15.11 14.61
N LYS A 95 4.08 13.81 14.30
CA LYS A 95 3.71 13.31 12.98
C LYS A 95 2.20 13.06 12.89
N ASP A 96 1.64 13.39 11.72
CA ASP A 96 0.19 13.29 11.49
C ASP A 96 -0.28 11.88 11.09
N PHE A 97 0.53 11.08 10.42
CA PHE A 97 0.18 9.74 9.91
C PHE A 97 -1.15 9.68 9.15
N SER A 98 -1.44 10.72 8.38
CA SER A 98 -2.69 10.91 7.62
C SER A 98 -3.95 11.14 8.48
N TYR A 99 -3.82 11.36 9.79
CA TYR A 99 -4.96 11.58 10.69
C TYR A 99 -5.86 12.72 10.22
N SER A 100 -5.27 13.88 9.93
CA SER A 100 -6.01 15.06 9.46
C SER A 100 -6.62 14.85 8.08
N ALA A 101 -5.93 14.18 7.17
CA ALA A 101 -6.44 13.88 5.84
C ALA A 101 -7.63 12.92 5.88
N LEU A 102 -7.57 11.88 6.73
CA LEU A 102 -8.67 10.93 6.92
C LEU A 102 -9.93 11.63 7.46
N TYR A 103 -9.79 12.50 8.46
CA TYR A 103 -10.93 13.31 8.93
C TYR A 103 -11.42 14.34 7.90
N GLY A 104 -10.51 14.88 7.07
CA GLY A 104 -10.88 15.72 5.92
C GLY A 104 -11.80 14.97 4.94
N GLY A 105 -11.47 13.73 4.64
CA GLY A 105 -12.30 12.85 3.81
C GLY A 105 -13.65 12.51 4.45
N ILE A 106 -13.67 12.22 5.75
CA ILE A 106 -14.92 12.01 6.51
C ILE A 106 -15.81 13.24 6.43
N ARG A 107 -15.24 14.44 6.59
CA ARG A 107 -15.99 15.69 6.45
C ARG A 107 -16.55 15.85 5.04
N ALA A 108 -15.77 15.51 4.01
CA ALA A 108 -16.26 15.55 2.62
C ALA A 108 -17.46 14.60 2.42
N CYS A 109 -17.38 13.37 2.96
CA CYS A 109 -18.49 12.42 2.93
C CYS A 109 -19.73 12.96 3.69
N ASN A 110 -19.55 13.54 4.88
CA ASN A 110 -20.65 14.15 5.65
C ASN A 110 -21.30 15.30 4.90
N ASN A 111 -20.53 16.11 4.15
CA ASN A 111 -21.08 17.14 3.27
C ASN A 111 -22.00 16.51 2.20
N VAL A 112 -21.52 15.45 1.51
CA VAL A 112 -22.35 14.74 0.51
C VAL A 112 -23.66 14.29 1.13
N LEU A 113 -23.61 13.63 2.30
CA LEU A 113 -24.78 13.11 2.99
C LEU A 113 -25.77 14.21 3.40
N SER A 114 -25.26 15.31 3.98
CA SER A 114 -26.09 16.46 4.38
C SER A 114 -26.76 17.16 3.20
N PHE A 115 -26.07 17.28 2.06
CA PHE A 115 -26.66 17.86 0.85
C PHE A 115 -27.63 16.89 0.17
N ALA A 116 -27.36 15.60 0.20
CA ALA A 116 -28.23 14.57 -0.36
C ALA A 116 -29.62 14.54 0.30
N GLU A 117 -29.72 14.83 1.60
CA GLU A 117 -31.00 14.92 2.29
C GLU A 117 -31.97 15.93 1.63
N LYS A 118 -31.43 16.99 1.02
CA LYS A 118 -32.20 18.09 0.39
C LYS A 118 -32.35 17.94 -1.13
N SER A 119 -31.92 16.81 -1.68
CA SER A 119 -31.99 16.55 -3.12
C SER A 119 -33.09 15.55 -3.44
N ASP A 120 -33.79 15.79 -4.55
CA ASP A 120 -34.75 14.88 -5.15
C ASP A 120 -34.17 14.21 -6.42
N GLY A 121 -32.84 14.25 -6.60
CA GLY A 121 -32.16 13.69 -7.76
C GLY A 121 -32.32 12.15 -7.87
N PRO A 122 -32.39 11.61 -9.08
CA PRO A 122 -32.62 10.17 -9.32
C PRO A 122 -31.50 9.27 -8.75
N ASP A 123 -30.27 9.76 -8.66
CA ASP A 123 -29.13 9.02 -8.14
C ASP A 123 -28.89 9.19 -6.62
N LYS A 124 -29.80 9.86 -5.93
CA LYS A 124 -29.68 10.19 -4.50
C LYS A 124 -29.28 8.98 -3.64
N ALA A 125 -30.03 7.88 -3.73
CA ALA A 125 -29.77 6.68 -2.94
C ALA A 125 -28.37 6.10 -3.20
N LYS A 126 -27.99 5.99 -4.46
CA LYS A 126 -26.66 5.53 -4.90
C LYS A 126 -25.55 6.46 -4.38
N ILE A 127 -25.71 7.78 -4.48
CA ILE A 127 -24.73 8.77 -4.00
C ILE A 127 -24.56 8.68 -2.48
N ILE A 128 -25.65 8.52 -1.74
CA ILE A 128 -25.63 8.30 -0.28
C ILE A 128 -24.86 7.01 0.04
N ALA A 129 -25.14 5.92 -0.67
CA ALA A 129 -24.47 4.65 -0.47
C ALA A 129 -22.95 4.74 -0.72
N GLU A 130 -22.53 5.39 -1.81
CA GLU A 130 -21.12 5.59 -2.10
C GLU A 130 -20.43 6.47 -1.04
N ALA A 131 -21.08 7.54 -0.58
CA ALA A 131 -20.54 8.42 0.47
C ALA A 131 -20.40 7.69 1.81
N ARG A 132 -21.35 6.81 2.17
CA ARG A 132 -21.26 5.92 3.35
C ARG A 132 -20.10 4.96 3.24
N MET A 133 -19.92 4.33 2.07
CA MET A 133 -18.79 3.42 1.82
C MET A 133 -17.44 4.11 2.02
N LEU A 134 -17.25 5.28 1.40
CA LEU A 134 -16.02 6.07 1.56
C LEU A 134 -15.80 6.43 3.03
N ARG A 135 -16.83 6.93 3.71
CA ARG A 135 -16.75 7.29 5.13
C ARG A 135 -16.37 6.10 6.01
N ALA A 136 -17.00 4.95 5.79
CA ALA A 136 -16.71 3.73 6.52
C ALA A 136 -15.26 3.27 6.31
N PHE A 137 -14.76 3.33 5.09
CA PHE A 137 -13.40 2.94 4.76
C PHE A 137 -12.35 3.83 5.46
N LEU A 138 -12.59 5.16 5.47
CA LEU A 138 -11.73 6.12 6.18
C LEU A 138 -11.76 5.89 7.71
N TYR A 139 -12.92 5.62 8.29
CA TYR A 139 -13.04 5.28 9.72
C TYR A 139 -12.37 3.96 10.08
N ALA A 140 -12.44 2.97 9.18
CA ALA A 140 -11.74 1.70 9.38
C ALA A 140 -10.24 1.91 9.50
N ASP A 141 -9.64 2.69 8.60
CA ASP A 141 -8.21 2.99 8.65
C ASP A 141 -7.83 3.81 9.90
N LEU A 142 -8.63 4.83 10.25
CA LEU A 142 -8.41 5.61 11.48
C LEU A 142 -8.39 4.72 12.73
N THR A 143 -9.40 3.88 12.92
CA THR A 143 -9.47 3.05 14.14
C THR A 143 -8.41 1.95 14.18
N LEU A 144 -8.00 1.42 13.01
CA LEU A 144 -6.89 0.45 12.93
C LEU A 144 -5.53 1.06 13.27
N ARG A 145 -5.33 2.35 12.96
CA ARG A 145 -4.07 3.05 13.26
C ARG A 145 -4.03 3.65 14.66
N PHE A 146 -5.13 4.23 15.12
CA PHE A 146 -5.16 5.07 16.32
C PHE A 146 -6.00 4.51 17.48
N GLY A 147 -6.78 3.46 17.26
CA GLY A 147 -7.67 2.88 18.27
C GLY A 147 -8.94 3.70 18.48
N ASP A 148 -9.11 4.30 19.67
CA ASP A 148 -10.28 5.11 20.03
C ASP A 148 -10.30 6.43 19.25
N ILE A 149 -11.36 6.73 18.51
CA ILE A 149 -11.48 7.94 17.68
C ILE A 149 -12.89 8.54 17.72
N ALA A 150 -13.02 9.83 17.44
CA ALA A 150 -14.33 10.48 17.43
C ALA A 150 -15.15 10.11 16.19
N ILE A 151 -16.39 9.68 16.36
CA ILE A 151 -17.35 9.48 15.28
C ILE A 151 -18.08 10.80 15.03
N ILE A 152 -17.82 11.41 13.87
CA ILE A 152 -18.40 12.68 13.44
C ILE A 152 -19.37 12.40 12.29
N LYS A 153 -20.66 12.59 12.53
CA LYS A 153 -21.72 12.37 11.53
C LYS A 153 -22.24 13.66 10.90
N GLU A 154 -22.02 14.78 11.55
CA GLU A 154 -22.56 16.08 11.17
C GLU A 154 -21.47 17.01 10.67
N VAL A 155 -21.86 17.96 9.84
CA VAL A 155 -20.98 19.03 9.39
C VAL A 155 -21.16 20.23 10.31
N ALA A 156 -20.24 20.39 11.25
CA ALA A 156 -20.16 21.57 12.09
C ALA A 156 -18.92 22.41 11.73
N ASN A 157 -19.03 23.71 11.91
CA ASN A 157 -17.92 24.65 11.76
C ASN A 157 -17.06 24.73 13.03
N ASP A 158 -17.63 24.44 14.17
CA ASP A 158 -16.96 24.39 15.49
C ASP A 158 -17.56 23.26 16.35
N TYR A 159 -16.76 22.75 17.25
CA TYR A 159 -17.15 21.77 18.27
C TYR A 159 -16.83 22.39 19.65
N PRO A 160 -17.71 23.22 20.21
CA PRO A 160 -17.46 23.99 21.44
C PRO A 160 -17.13 23.12 22.64
N GLU A 161 -17.73 21.91 22.73
CA GLU A 161 -17.47 20.94 23.80
C GLU A 161 -16.22 20.07 23.53
N GLY A 162 -15.61 20.22 22.37
CA GLY A 162 -14.57 19.33 21.89
C GLY A 162 -15.14 18.05 21.23
N LEU A 163 -14.25 17.16 20.87
CA LEU A 163 -14.59 15.89 20.20
C LEU A 163 -14.21 14.73 21.14
N LYS A 164 -15.23 14.14 21.77
CA LYS A 164 -15.04 12.93 22.58
C LYS A 164 -14.73 11.73 21.69
N ARG A 165 -13.69 10.98 22.05
CA ARG A 165 -13.37 9.73 21.36
C ARG A 165 -14.35 8.62 21.73
N ASN A 166 -14.82 7.91 20.73
CA ASN A 166 -15.56 6.67 20.89
C ASN A 166 -14.58 5.51 21.04
N LYS A 167 -14.98 4.48 21.77
CA LYS A 167 -14.18 3.26 21.88
C LYS A 167 -14.00 2.60 20.51
N ALA A 168 -12.83 2.00 20.27
CA ALA A 168 -12.54 1.31 19.01
C ALA A 168 -13.62 0.28 18.65
N SER A 169 -14.20 -0.43 19.65
CA SER A 169 -15.32 -1.37 19.43
C SER A 169 -16.59 -0.71 18.89
N GLU A 170 -16.91 0.51 19.35
CA GLU A 170 -18.05 1.29 18.85
C GLU A 170 -17.80 1.78 17.43
N VAL A 171 -16.56 2.20 17.14
CA VAL A 171 -16.16 2.62 15.79
C VAL A 171 -16.21 1.44 14.83
N ARG A 172 -15.72 0.27 15.22
CA ARG A 172 -15.77 -0.96 14.41
C ARG A 172 -17.21 -1.33 14.07
N LYS A 173 -18.09 -1.29 15.06
CA LYS A 173 -19.53 -1.52 14.83
C LYS A 173 -20.11 -0.49 13.87
N PHE A 174 -19.85 0.80 14.08
CA PHE A 174 -20.32 1.87 13.21
C PHE A 174 -19.87 1.66 11.76
N VAL A 175 -18.62 1.27 11.55
CA VAL A 175 -18.05 1.00 10.21
C VAL A 175 -18.81 -0.12 9.51
N LEU A 176 -19.04 -1.25 10.18
CA LEU A 176 -19.76 -2.39 9.58
C LEU A 176 -21.23 -2.04 9.30
N ASP A 177 -21.91 -1.33 10.21
CA ASP A 177 -23.29 -0.85 10.01
C ASP A 177 -23.39 0.10 8.78
N GLU A 178 -22.41 1.00 8.58
CA GLU A 178 -22.36 1.90 7.42
C GLU A 178 -22.16 1.14 6.11
N ILE A 179 -21.28 0.14 6.11
CA ILE A 179 -21.04 -0.70 4.93
C ILE A 179 -22.31 -1.50 4.58
N ASP A 180 -22.96 -2.09 5.58
CA ASP A 180 -24.17 -2.88 5.36
C ASP A 180 -25.31 -2.04 4.84
N ALA A 181 -25.50 -0.83 5.38
CA ALA A 181 -26.48 0.10 4.87
C ALA A 181 -26.17 0.54 3.42
N ALA A 182 -24.90 0.75 3.09
CA ALA A 182 -24.51 1.14 1.75
C ALA A 182 -24.74 0.03 0.70
N ILE A 183 -24.45 -1.22 1.04
CA ILE A 183 -24.62 -2.38 0.13
C ILE A 183 -26.06 -2.50 -0.39
N GLN A 184 -27.06 -2.06 0.37
CA GLN A 184 -28.46 -2.16 -0.04
C GLN A 184 -28.75 -1.36 -1.32
N ASP A 185 -28.17 -0.14 -1.41
CA ASP A 185 -28.45 0.82 -2.48
C ASP A 185 -27.34 0.91 -3.55
N LEU A 186 -26.22 0.18 -3.37
CA LEU A 186 -25.17 0.12 -4.37
C LEU A 186 -25.58 -0.74 -5.56
N PRO A 187 -25.19 -0.35 -6.80
CA PRO A 187 -25.48 -1.14 -8.00
C PRO A 187 -24.57 -2.37 -8.11
N GLU A 188 -24.99 -3.36 -8.89
CA GLU A 188 -24.16 -4.50 -9.27
C GLU A 188 -23.00 -4.09 -10.19
N GLN A 189 -23.21 -3.09 -11.03
CA GLN A 189 -22.19 -2.55 -11.94
C GLN A 189 -22.14 -1.03 -11.85
N ASN A 190 -20.95 -0.46 -11.98
CA ASN A 190 -20.73 0.97 -11.96
C ASN A 190 -19.49 1.31 -12.80
N ILE A 191 -19.33 2.59 -13.16
CA ILE A 191 -18.11 3.06 -13.82
C ILE A 191 -16.94 3.04 -12.82
N LYS A 192 -15.71 2.84 -13.30
CA LYS A 192 -14.52 3.05 -12.47
C LYS A 192 -14.45 4.54 -12.07
N PRO A 193 -13.95 4.85 -10.86
CA PRO A 193 -13.57 3.98 -9.73
C PRO A 193 -14.74 3.64 -8.78
N ARG A 194 -15.99 3.97 -9.15
CA ARG A 194 -17.18 3.93 -8.29
C ARG A 194 -17.44 2.56 -7.63
N TYR A 195 -18.04 2.61 -6.45
CA TYR A 195 -18.41 1.40 -5.72
C TYR A 195 -19.54 0.62 -6.39
N THR A 196 -19.45 -0.70 -6.29
CA THR A 196 -20.47 -1.70 -6.61
C THR A 196 -20.70 -2.55 -5.35
N LYS A 197 -21.73 -3.38 -5.34
CA LYS A 197 -21.96 -4.34 -4.23
C LYS A 197 -20.74 -5.25 -4.02
N ALA A 198 -20.12 -5.74 -5.10
CA ALA A 198 -18.94 -6.59 -5.00
C ALA A 198 -17.74 -5.84 -4.40
N LYS A 199 -17.47 -4.59 -4.82
CA LYS A 199 -16.42 -3.75 -4.24
C LYS A 199 -16.67 -3.45 -2.75
N ALA A 200 -17.93 -3.17 -2.38
CA ALA A 200 -18.31 -2.93 -0.99
C ALA A 200 -18.11 -4.17 -0.12
N ASN A 201 -18.49 -5.36 -0.60
CA ASN A 201 -18.22 -6.62 0.09
C ASN A 201 -16.71 -6.91 0.18
N ALA A 202 -15.90 -6.54 -0.80
CA ALA A 202 -14.45 -6.66 -0.71
C ALA A 202 -13.88 -5.79 0.42
N VAL A 203 -14.32 -4.53 0.53
CA VAL A 203 -13.96 -3.66 1.66
C VAL A 203 -14.46 -4.26 2.98
N LYS A 204 -15.72 -4.75 3.03
CA LYS A 204 -16.26 -5.41 4.22
C LYS A 204 -15.41 -6.60 4.65
N ALA A 205 -14.97 -7.44 3.71
CA ALA A 205 -14.12 -8.58 3.98
C ALA A 205 -12.79 -8.16 4.63
N ARG A 206 -12.08 -7.17 4.05
CA ARG A 206 -10.83 -6.64 4.62
C ARG A 206 -11.04 -6.05 6.00
N VAL A 207 -12.05 -5.21 6.16
CA VAL A 207 -12.31 -4.49 7.41
C VAL A 207 -12.69 -5.47 8.52
N ALA A 208 -13.62 -6.40 8.27
CA ALA A 208 -14.02 -7.42 9.23
C ALA A 208 -12.85 -8.34 9.61
N TYR A 209 -12.00 -8.71 8.63
CA TYR A 209 -10.79 -9.48 8.87
C TYR A 209 -9.86 -8.78 9.87
N TYR A 210 -9.56 -7.49 9.65
CA TYR A 210 -8.70 -6.72 10.56
C TYR A 210 -9.38 -6.38 11.90
N PHE A 211 -10.69 -6.44 11.98
CA PHE A 211 -11.41 -6.34 13.25
C PHE A 211 -11.45 -7.67 14.03
N GLY A 212 -10.97 -8.77 13.43
CA GLY A 212 -11.01 -10.11 14.02
C GLY A 212 -12.38 -10.79 13.89
N ASP A 213 -13.32 -10.22 13.14
CA ASP A 213 -14.63 -10.82 12.87
C ASP A 213 -14.54 -11.74 11.63
N TYR A 214 -13.94 -12.90 11.85
CA TYR A 214 -13.68 -13.86 10.78
C TYR A 214 -14.96 -14.40 10.13
N ALA A 215 -16.07 -14.51 10.86
CA ALA A 215 -17.32 -14.99 10.29
C ALA A 215 -17.87 -13.98 9.25
N VAL A 216 -17.88 -12.70 9.58
CA VAL A 216 -18.28 -11.64 8.65
C VAL A 216 -17.30 -11.53 7.48
N ALA A 217 -16.00 -11.63 7.75
CA ALA A 217 -14.96 -11.58 6.72
C ALA A 217 -15.09 -12.71 5.70
N GLU A 218 -15.35 -13.95 6.17
CA GLU A 218 -15.58 -15.12 5.32
C GLU A 218 -16.77 -14.94 4.40
N GLN A 219 -17.93 -14.53 4.96
CA GLN A 219 -19.15 -14.31 4.18
C GLN A 219 -18.98 -13.23 3.12
N ALA A 220 -18.38 -12.11 3.48
CA ALA A 220 -18.14 -11.00 2.56
C ALA A 220 -17.15 -11.39 1.45
N ALA A 221 -16.05 -12.09 1.79
CA ALA A 221 -15.10 -12.61 0.81
C ALA A 221 -15.76 -13.62 -0.14
N LYS A 222 -16.58 -14.52 0.38
CA LYS A 222 -17.34 -15.49 -0.41
C LYS A 222 -18.25 -14.79 -1.43
N TYR A 223 -18.97 -13.75 -1.01
CA TYR A 223 -19.79 -12.96 -1.93
C TYR A 223 -18.98 -12.40 -3.10
N VAL A 224 -17.80 -11.84 -2.84
CA VAL A 224 -16.92 -11.29 -3.89
C VAL A 224 -16.48 -12.39 -4.86
N ILE A 225 -16.10 -13.55 -4.33
CA ILE A 225 -15.66 -14.70 -5.12
C ILE A 225 -16.77 -15.19 -6.06
N GLU A 226 -18.00 -15.29 -5.56
CA GLU A 226 -19.11 -15.85 -6.31
C GLU A 226 -19.79 -14.85 -7.26
N HIS A 227 -19.79 -13.55 -6.94
CA HIS A 227 -20.58 -12.54 -7.65
C HIS A 227 -19.75 -11.40 -8.23
N GLY A 228 -18.45 -11.27 -7.88
CA GLY A 228 -17.62 -10.13 -8.30
C GLY A 228 -17.16 -10.20 -9.76
N GLY A 229 -17.14 -11.38 -10.36
CA GLY A 229 -16.66 -11.59 -11.74
C GLY A 229 -15.15 -11.40 -11.93
N TYR A 230 -14.39 -11.28 -10.83
CA TYR A 230 -12.94 -11.11 -10.87
C TYR A 230 -12.23 -12.45 -11.12
N ARG A 231 -11.04 -12.39 -11.69
CA ARG A 231 -10.18 -13.56 -11.91
C ARG A 231 -8.71 -13.19 -11.72
N LEU A 232 -7.89 -14.16 -11.33
CA LEU A 232 -6.45 -13.94 -11.17
C LEU A 232 -5.83 -13.52 -12.52
N HIS A 233 -4.91 -12.58 -12.44
CA HIS A 233 -4.20 -12.07 -13.61
C HIS A 233 -3.27 -13.12 -14.20
N THR A 234 -3.23 -13.20 -15.54
CA THR A 234 -2.25 -13.96 -16.30
C THR A 234 -1.80 -13.13 -17.51
N ALA A 235 -0.50 -13.05 -17.73
CA ALA A 235 0.06 -12.30 -18.85
C ALA A 235 -0.31 -12.96 -20.19
N SER A 236 -0.88 -12.19 -21.09
CA SER A 236 -1.23 -12.66 -22.44
C SER A 236 -0.02 -12.74 -23.37
N ASP A 237 0.97 -11.86 -23.17
CA ASP A 237 2.23 -11.83 -23.89
C ASP A 237 3.39 -11.62 -22.92
N GLN A 238 4.36 -12.53 -22.97
CA GLN A 238 5.55 -12.50 -22.12
C GLN A 238 6.84 -12.25 -22.91
N SER A 239 6.75 -11.98 -24.20
CA SER A 239 7.92 -11.78 -25.08
C SER A 239 8.83 -10.64 -24.62
N ARG A 240 8.24 -9.59 -24.03
CA ARG A 240 8.98 -8.45 -23.47
C ARG A 240 9.88 -8.81 -22.29
N TYR A 241 9.68 -9.96 -21.68
CA TYR A 241 10.46 -10.45 -20.53
C TYR A 241 11.54 -11.48 -20.92
N ALA A 242 11.81 -11.68 -22.20
CA ALA A 242 12.65 -12.77 -22.69
C ALA A 242 14.05 -12.81 -22.04
N VAL A 243 14.69 -11.65 -21.83
CA VAL A 243 16.02 -11.56 -21.20
C VAL A 243 15.95 -11.95 -19.73
N ASP A 244 15.00 -11.40 -18.99
CA ASP A 244 14.78 -11.73 -17.58
C ASP A 244 14.41 -13.23 -17.42
N ALA A 245 13.58 -13.75 -18.33
CA ALA A 245 13.20 -15.17 -18.35
C ALA A 245 14.42 -16.09 -18.54
N ALA A 246 15.31 -15.75 -19.47
CA ALA A 246 16.54 -16.50 -19.69
C ALA A 246 17.46 -16.51 -18.47
N TYR A 247 17.54 -15.40 -17.74
CA TYR A 247 18.28 -15.31 -16.49
C TYR A 247 17.62 -16.17 -15.38
N PHE A 248 16.33 -15.97 -15.11
CA PHE A 248 15.64 -16.70 -14.04
C PHE A 248 15.61 -18.21 -14.29
N LYS A 249 15.61 -18.65 -15.55
CA LYS A 249 15.72 -20.06 -15.90
C LYS A 249 16.99 -20.70 -15.32
N LYS A 250 18.11 -19.97 -15.23
CA LYS A 250 19.38 -20.45 -14.65
C LYS A 250 19.30 -20.67 -13.15
N LEU A 251 18.32 -20.06 -12.46
CA LEU A 251 18.15 -20.22 -11.01
C LEU A 251 17.36 -21.48 -10.63
N TYR A 252 16.72 -22.15 -11.57
CA TYR A 252 16.02 -23.40 -11.34
C TYR A 252 16.90 -24.59 -11.76
N THR A 253 17.55 -25.21 -10.79
CA THR A 253 18.55 -26.26 -11.02
C THR A 253 18.13 -27.64 -10.51
N GLN A 254 17.06 -27.71 -9.72
CA GLN A 254 16.54 -28.97 -9.18
C GLN A 254 15.92 -29.80 -10.32
N SER A 255 16.24 -31.08 -10.36
CA SER A 255 15.68 -32.02 -11.35
C SER A 255 14.17 -32.22 -11.14
N GLY A 256 13.45 -32.46 -12.26
CA GLY A 256 12.02 -32.75 -12.23
C GLY A 256 11.10 -31.52 -12.14
N LEU A 257 11.65 -30.31 -12.17
CA LEU A 257 10.86 -29.09 -12.23
C LEU A 257 10.35 -28.81 -13.65
N ASP A 258 9.09 -28.39 -13.74
CA ASP A 258 8.58 -27.72 -14.94
C ASP A 258 9.02 -26.25 -14.93
N VAL A 259 10.26 -26.02 -15.37
CA VAL A 259 10.89 -24.70 -15.32
C VAL A 259 10.13 -23.69 -16.18
N ASP A 260 9.60 -24.10 -17.33
CA ASP A 260 8.86 -23.18 -18.22
C ASP A 260 7.54 -22.72 -17.57
N LYS A 261 6.86 -23.61 -16.81
CA LYS A 261 5.68 -23.24 -16.01
C LYS A 261 6.04 -22.23 -14.91
N LEU A 262 7.16 -22.43 -14.21
CA LEU A 262 7.63 -21.52 -13.15
C LEU A 262 8.01 -20.15 -13.73
N ILE A 263 8.72 -20.11 -14.85
CA ILE A 263 9.06 -18.86 -15.55
C ILE A 263 7.81 -18.11 -15.99
N LYS A 264 6.85 -18.82 -16.59
CA LYS A 264 5.56 -18.24 -16.94
C LYS A 264 4.85 -17.65 -15.73
N GLY A 265 4.96 -18.32 -14.58
CA GLY A 265 4.38 -17.89 -13.32
C GLY A 265 4.98 -16.59 -12.79
N ILE A 266 6.29 -16.37 -12.92
CA ILE A 266 6.95 -15.10 -12.54
C ILE A 266 6.25 -13.95 -13.26
N PHE A 267 6.07 -14.05 -14.56
CA PHE A 267 5.56 -12.95 -15.38
C PHE A 267 4.03 -12.82 -15.35
N ASN A 268 3.29 -13.91 -15.10
CA ASN A 268 1.87 -13.82 -14.76
C ASN A 268 1.63 -12.91 -13.55
N TYR A 269 2.48 -13.04 -12.53
CA TYR A 269 2.39 -12.21 -11.34
C TYR A 269 2.92 -10.79 -11.57
N GLN A 270 4.04 -10.64 -12.28
CA GLN A 270 4.66 -9.34 -12.50
C GLN A 270 3.85 -8.44 -13.43
N ASP A 271 3.22 -8.99 -14.47
CA ASP A 271 2.45 -8.24 -15.46
C ASP A 271 1.25 -7.49 -14.87
N LEU A 272 0.67 -8.02 -13.81
CA LEU A 272 -0.42 -7.38 -13.05
C LEU A 272 -0.10 -5.92 -12.65
N TRP A 273 1.14 -5.63 -12.30
CA TRP A 273 1.58 -4.34 -11.79
C TRP A 273 1.92 -3.33 -12.88
N THR A 274 1.75 -3.73 -14.12
CA THR A 274 2.11 -2.92 -15.29
C THR A 274 0.90 -2.57 -16.16
N ARG A 275 -0.33 -2.85 -15.67
CA ARG A 275 -1.56 -2.76 -16.47
C ARG A 275 -2.73 -2.22 -15.65
N ASP A 276 -3.56 -1.38 -16.33
CA ASP A 276 -4.78 -0.80 -15.75
C ASP A 276 -6.02 -1.66 -16.00
N ASP A 277 -5.91 -2.66 -16.88
CA ASP A 277 -7.01 -3.54 -17.30
C ASP A 277 -6.98 -4.93 -16.66
N SER A 278 -6.21 -5.09 -15.58
CA SER A 278 -6.10 -6.38 -14.89
C SER A 278 -7.45 -6.84 -14.32
N PRO A 279 -7.94 -8.04 -14.67
CA PRO A 279 -9.18 -8.58 -14.15
C PRO A 279 -9.12 -8.98 -12.67
N GLU A 280 -7.95 -8.93 -12.07
CA GLU A 280 -7.73 -9.22 -10.65
C GLU A 280 -8.00 -8.02 -9.77
N VAL A 281 -7.90 -6.79 -10.29
CA VAL A 281 -8.05 -5.56 -9.53
C VAL A 281 -9.52 -5.28 -9.21
N ILE A 282 -9.84 -5.16 -7.94
CA ILE A 282 -11.19 -4.89 -7.42
C ILE A 282 -11.37 -3.39 -7.21
N LEU A 283 -10.43 -2.77 -6.51
CA LEU A 283 -10.44 -1.34 -6.20
C LEU A 283 -9.05 -0.78 -6.49
N ALA A 284 -8.99 0.33 -7.19
CA ALA A 284 -7.75 1.01 -7.51
C ALA A 284 -7.85 2.51 -7.22
N THR A 285 -6.70 3.12 -6.96
CA THR A 285 -6.52 4.56 -7.12
C THR A 285 -6.06 4.82 -8.54
N GLU A 286 -6.88 5.54 -9.29
CA GLU A 286 -6.60 5.82 -10.70
C GLU A 286 -5.55 6.92 -10.85
N HIS A 287 -4.64 6.72 -11.79
CA HIS A 287 -3.59 7.66 -12.12
C HIS A 287 -3.60 7.98 -13.61
N ASP A 288 -3.34 9.24 -13.93
CA ASP A 288 -3.18 9.71 -15.31
C ASP A 288 -1.83 10.40 -15.44
N ALA A 289 -0.91 9.77 -16.16
CA ALA A 289 0.42 10.31 -16.41
C ALA A 289 0.41 11.62 -17.19
N THR A 290 -0.69 11.98 -17.86
CA THR A 290 -0.83 13.24 -18.60
C THR A 290 -1.16 14.42 -17.68
N ILE A 291 -1.70 14.16 -16.49
CA ILE A 291 -2.10 15.15 -15.49
C ILE A 291 -1.03 15.19 -14.39
N GLU A 292 -0.29 16.30 -14.29
CA GLU A 292 0.86 16.45 -13.39
C GLU A 292 0.53 16.18 -11.90
N LYS A 293 -0.68 16.51 -11.46
CA LYS A 293 -1.11 16.26 -10.08
C LYS A 293 -1.63 14.84 -9.85
N SER A 294 -2.15 14.19 -10.88
CA SER A 294 -2.65 12.81 -10.84
C SER A 294 -1.49 11.80 -10.94
N SER A 295 -0.45 12.16 -11.66
CA SER A 295 0.75 11.34 -11.84
C SER A 295 1.67 11.30 -10.60
N TRP A 296 1.13 11.44 -9.43
CA TRP A 296 1.87 11.38 -8.16
C TRP A 296 2.45 9.99 -7.88
N MET A 297 2.64 9.21 -8.91
CA MET A 297 3.24 7.89 -8.84
C MET A 297 4.74 7.95 -8.73
N ARG A 298 5.18 8.60 -7.67
CA ARG A 298 6.52 8.39 -7.15
C ARG A 298 6.73 7.00 -6.56
N ILE A 299 5.70 6.13 -6.55
CA ILE A 299 5.83 4.78 -6.00
C ILE A 299 6.94 4.02 -6.67
N THR A 300 7.00 4.08 -7.99
CA THR A 300 8.15 3.54 -8.72
C THR A 300 9.46 4.18 -8.27
N CYS A 301 9.49 5.49 -7.99
CA CYS A 301 10.67 6.16 -7.47
C CYS A 301 10.98 5.80 -6.03
N PHE A 302 9.96 5.62 -5.18
CA PHE A 302 10.17 5.28 -3.77
C PHE A 302 10.59 3.83 -3.56
N LEU A 303 10.13 2.92 -4.40
CA LEU A 303 10.36 1.49 -4.28
C LEU A 303 11.45 1.00 -5.23
N SER A 304 11.71 1.69 -6.34
CA SER A 304 12.70 1.27 -7.31
C SER A 304 14.10 1.80 -6.99
N PRO A 305 15.12 1.09 -7.44
CA PRO A 305 16.50 1.55 -7.37
C PRO A 305 16.75 2.70 -8.34
N GLY A 306 17.76 3.53 -8.06
CA GLY A 306 18.26 4.55 -8.97
C GLY A 306 18.85 4.02 -10.28
N LEU A 307 18.82 2.74 -10.51
CA LEU A 307 19.34 2.05 -11.69
C LEU A 307 18.71 2.52 -12.99
N THR A 308 17.44 2.95 -12.94
CA THR A 308 16.67 3.23 -14.16
C THR A 308 16.77 4.66 -14.62
N THR A 309 16.96 5.60 -13.71
CA THR A 309 16.66 6.99 -14.00
C THR A 309 17.55 8.01 -13.33
N LYS A 310 18.53 7.64 -12.54
CA LYS A 310 19.21 8.49 -11.54
C LYS A 310 18.27 9.04 -10.44
N HIS A 311 16.98 8.73 -10.45
CA HIS A 311 15.93 9.31 -9.61
C HIS A 311 15.10 8.28 -8.87
N GLY A 312 15.46 7.01 -8.85
CA GLY A 312 14.92 6.04 -7.91
C GLY A 312 15.45 6.36 -6.51
N TRP A 313 14.54 6.48 -5.53
CA TRP A 313 14.94 6.87 -4.18
C TRP A 313 15.05 5.71 -3.21
N ALA A 314 14.46 4.58 -3.55
CA ALA A 314 14.45 3.38 -2.70
C ALA A 314 14.19 3.73 -1.24
N THR A 315 13.16 4.55 -1.01
CA THR A 315 12.80 5.04 0.33
C THR A 315 12.40 3.90 1.25
N ILE A 316 11.69 2.92 0.69
CA ILE A 316 11.35 1.66 1.36
C ILE A 316 11.98 0.53 0.56
N VAL A 317 12.78 -0.27 1.23
CA VAL A 317 13.47 -1.41 0.61
C VAL A 317 13.11 -2.71 1.34
N PRO A 318 12.97 -3.84 0.64
CA PRO A 318 12.81 -5.15 1.25
C PRO A 318 13.98 -5.49 2.18
N ILE A 319 13.73 -6.30 3.20
CA ILE A 319 14.76 -6.81 4.09
C ILE A 319 14.92 -8.34 3.94
N GLN A 320 16.02 -8.90 4.46
CA GLN A 320 16.35 -10.32 4.32
C GLN A 320 15.22 -11.24 4.77
N GLN A 321 14.49 -10.87 5.84
CA GLN A 321 13.38 -11.70 6.34
C GLN A 321 12.21 -11.81 5.36
N LEU A 322 11.95 -10.76 4.58
CA LEU A 322 10.97 -10.90 3.52
C LEU A 322 11.47 -11.84 2.43
N VAL A 323 12.75 -11.76 2.07
CA VAL A 323 13.37 -12.69 1.11
C VAL A 323 13.30 -14.12 1.63
N ASP A 324 13.58 -14.35 2.90
CA ASP A 324 13.51 -15.66 3.54
C ASP A 324 12.07 -16.18 3.75
N ALA A 325 11.08 -15.28 3.75
CA ALA A 325 9.68 -15.66 3.84
C ALA A 325 9.17 -16.40 2.58
N TYR A 326 9.75 -16.14 1.41
CA TYR A 326 9.40 -16.87 0.20
C TYR A 326 9.81 -18.33 0.30
N TRP A 327 8.94 -19.24 -0.16
CA TRP A 327 9.18 -20.68 -0.09
C TRP A 327 10.32 -21.12 -1.03
N MET A 328 10.81 -22.32 -0.77
CA MET A 328 11.48 -23.09 -1.81
C MET A 328 10.44 -23.55 -2.84
N VAL A 329 10.89 -23.94 -4.01
CA VAL A 329 10.00 -24.35 -5.13
C VAL A 329 9.09 -25.54 -4.81
N ASP A 330 9.40 -26.31 -3.76
CA ASP A 330 8.53 -27.38 -3.25
C ASP A 330 7.24 -26.85 -2.58
N GLY A 331 7.15 -25.54 -2.36
CA GLY A 331 5.99 -24.85 -1.83
C GLY A 331 5.72 -25.02 -0.35
N LYS A 332 6.62 -25.65 0.41
CA LYS A 332 6.45 -25.92 1.84
C LYS A 332 7.70 -25.73 2.68
N THR A 333 8.87 -25.83 2.08
CA THR A 333 10.15 -25.69 2.78
C THR A 333 10.57 -24.23 2.78
N LYS A 334 11.04 -23.74 3.93
CA LYS A 334 11.70 -22.44 4.02
C LYS A 334 13.16 -22.56 3.59
N PRO A 335 13.75 -21.50 2.99
CA PRO A 335 15.18 -21.50 2.74
C PRO A 335 15.94 -21.59 4.07
N GLN A 336 17.16 -22.12 4.00
CA GLN A 336 18.05 -22.08 5.16
C GLN A 336 18.33 -20.61 5.51
N ALA A 337 18.13 -20.27 6.78
CA ALA A 337 18.45 -18.93 7.27
C ALA A 337 19.93 -18.60 7.01
N GLN A 338 20.16 -17.41 6.46
CA GLN A 338 21.49 -16.96 6.12
C GLN A 338 22.11 -16.18 7.27
N GLU A 339 23.37 -16.48 7.57
CA GLU A 339 24.15 -15.67 8.50
C GLU A 339 24.52 -14.35 7.84
N HIS A 340 24.01 -13.26 8.38
CA HIS A 340 24.10 -11.92 7.79
C HIS A 340 25.55 -11.49 7.51
N ASN A 341 26.44 -11.59 8.50
CA ASN A 341 27.84 -11.16 8.33
C ASN A 341 28.57 -11.98 7.27
N LYS A 342 28.27 -13.28 7.18
CA LYS A 342 28.83 -14.17 6.17
C LYS A 342 28.34 -13.78 4.77
N GLN A 343 27.05 -13.52 4.62
CA GLN A 343 26.49 -13.08 3.32
C GLN A 343 27.06 -11.72 2.90
N ALA A 344 27.20 -10.78 3.82
CA ALA A 344 27.82 -9.49 3.57
C ALA A 344 29.27 -9.62 3.10
N ALA A 345 30.06 -10.50 3.73
CA ALA A 345 31.43 -10.75 3.31
C ALA A 345 31.50 -11.36 1.90
N LEU A 346 30.72 -12.41 1.63
CA LEU A 346 30.66 -13.05 0.31
C LEU A 346 30.25 -12.07 -0.79
N PHE A 347 29.26 -11.23 -0.54
CA PHE A 347 28.86 -10.18 -1.50
C PHE A 347 30.01 -9.21 -1.74
N LYS A 348 30.66 -8.72 -0.69
CA LYS A 348 31.77 -7.76 -0.78
C LYS A 348 32.92 -8.31 -1.63
N ASP A 349 33.24 -9.58 -1.48
CA ASP A 349 34.30 -10.24 -2.27
C ASP A 349 33.94 -10.26 -3.77
N ILE A 350 32.71 -10.65 -4.12
CA ILE A 350 32.24 -10.62 -5.52
C ILE A 350 32.26 -9.20 -6.06
N TYR A 351 31.75 -8.23 -5.29
CA TYR A 351 31.68 -6.82 -5.67
C TYR A 351 33.06 -6.25 -5.98
N GLN A 352 34.05 -6.43 -5.09
CA GLN A 352 35.41 -5.93 -5.27
C GLN A 352 36.12 -6.61 -6.45
N SER A 353 35.94 -7.91 -6.61
CA SER A 353 36.46 -8.66 -7.76
C SER A 353 35.91 -8.11 -9.08
N THR A 354 34.59 -7.91 -9.16
CA THR A 354 33.95 -7.38 -10.37
C THR A 354 34.43 -5.97 -10.69
N LYS A 355 34.54 -5.07 -9.70
CA LYS A 355 35.09 -3.72 -9.89
C LYS A 355 36.55 -3.74 -10.40
N THR A 356 37.35 -4.62 -9.84
CA THR A 356 38.76 -4.75 -10.24
C THR A 356 38.87 -5.21 -11.70
N LYS A 357 38.11 -6.22 -12.09
CA LYS A 357 38.06 -6.73 -13.47
C LYS A 357 37.49 -5.66 -14.44
N ALA A 358 36.44 -4.95 -14.04
CA ALA A 358 35.84 -3.89 -14.84
C ALA A 358 36.87 -2.79 -15.17
N LYS A 359 37.63 -2.34 -14.15
CA LYS A 359 38.71 -1.37 -14.32
C LYS A 359 39.80 -1.89 -15.25
N ALA A 360 40.22 -3.14 -15.07
CA ALA A 360 41.24 -3.75 -15.92
C ALA A 360 40.80 -3.88 -17.39
N ASN A 361 39.51 -4.15 -17.60
CA ASN A 361 38.91 -4.28 -18.94
C ASN A 361 38.42 -2.94 -19.53
N SER A 362 38.54 -1.82 -18.83
CA SER A 362 38.06 -0.49 -19.25
C SER A 362 36.56 -0.48 -19.59
N ILE A 363 35.75 -1.20 -18.82
CA ILE A 363 34.27 -1.29 -18.95
C ILE A 363 33.60 -0.95 -17.62
N THR A 364 32.27 -0.78 -17.64
CA THR A 364 31.52 -0.54 -16.42
C THR A 364 31.41 -1.82 -15.56
N PRO A 365 31.19 -1.70 -14.24
CA PRO A 365 30.94 -2.85 -13.37
C PRO A 365 29.74 -3.69 -13.82
N GLU A 366 28.68 -3.05 -14.34
CA GLU A 366 27.48 -3.73 -14.85
C GLU A 366 27.82 -4.58 -16.10
N ALA A 367 28.58 -4.03 -17.04
CA ALA A 367 29.04 -4.76 -18.22
C ALA A 367 29.96 -5.93 -17.81
N GLN A 368 30.79 -5.77 -16.77
CA GLN A 368 31.61 -6.85 -16.24
C GLN A 368 30.76 -7.90 -15.55
N THR A 369 29.74 -7.49 -14.79
CA THR A 369 28.78 -8.44 -14.19
C THR A 369 28.07 -9.28 -15.25
N SER A 370 27.65 -8.66 -16.34
CA SER A 370 27.02 -9.38 -17.46
C SER A 370 27.95 -10.41 -18.09
N LYS A 371 29.26 -10.11 -18.19
CA LYS A 371 30.26 -11.06 -18.67
C LYS A 371 30.51 -12.21 -17.69
N ASP A 372 30.53 -11.93 -16.41
CA ASP A 372 30.90 -12.88 -15.36
C ASP A 372 29.67 -13.58 -14.74
N ILE A 373 28.44 -13.34 -15.24
CA ILE A 373 27.21 -13.77 -14.56
C ILE A 373 27.18 -15.26 -14.28
N ASP A 374 27.63 -16.09 -15.20
CA ASP A 374 27.62 -17.54 -15.03
C ASP A 374 28.61 -18.00 -13.94
N GLU A 375 29.70 -17.29 -13.72
CA GLU A 375 30.62 -17.53 -12.62
C GLU A 375 30.07 -16.97 -11.29
N ILE A 376 29.44 -15.81 -11.32
CA ILE A 376 28.79 -15.22 -10.15
C ILE A 376 27.69 -16.14 -9.63
N LEU A 377 26.88 -16.74 -10.52
CA LEU A 377 25.82 -17.67 -10.16
C LEU A 377 26.34 -18.93 -9.46
N LYS A 378 27.59 -19.33 -9.64
CA LYS A 378 28.20 -20.49 -8.96
C LYS A 378 28.65 -20.19 -7.52
N THR A 379 28.66 -18.93 -7.12
CA THR A 379 29.15 -18.53 -5.78
C THR A 379 28.19 -18.96 -4.67
N ASP A 380 28.73 -19.12 -3.46
CA ASP A 380 27.93 -19.47 -2.27
C ASP A 380 26.91 -18.37 -1.93
N PHE A 381 27.21 -17.11 -2.23
CA PHE A 381 26.27 -16.00 -2.04
C PHE A 381 24.98 -16.21 -2.81
N MET A 382 25.07 -16.66 -4.06
CA MET A 382 23.91 -16.79 -4.95
C MET A 382 23.02 -18.00 -4.63
N LYS A 383 23.52 -19.00 -3.90
CA LYS A 383 22.77 -20.22 -3.58
C LYS A 383 21.45 -19.95 -2.86
N GLN A 384 21.36 -18.88 -2.08
CA GLN A 384 20.13 -18.47 -1.38
C GLN A 384 18.97 -18.11 -2.32
N TYR A 385 19.26 -17.79 -3.57
CA TYR A 385 18.27 -17.39 -4.58
C TYR A 385 17.88 -18.52 -5.54
N PHE A 386 18.43 -19.72 -5.39
CA PHE A 386 18.13 -20.84 -6.27
C PHE A 386 16.89 -21.61 -5.83
N ASN A 387 16.14 -22.11 -6.80
CA ASN A 387 14.96 -22.97 -6.60
C ASN A 387 13.93 -22.36 -5.63
N ARG A 388 13.66 -21.06 -5.78
CA ARG A 388 12.73 -20.32 -4.93
C ARG A 388 11.37 -20.14 -5.60
N ASP A 389 10.40 -19.78 -4.80
CA ASP A 389 9.07 -19.35 -5.24
C ASP A 389 9.16 -18.30 -6.35
N PRO A 390 8.48 -18.46 -7.49
CA PRO A 390 8.48 -17.48 -8.60
C PRO A 390 8.14 -16.05 -8.17
N ARG A 391 7.32 -15.88 -7.14
CA ARG A 391 6.96 -14.56 -6.62
C ARG A 391 8.13 -13.81 -6.00
N LEU A 392 9.16 -14.50 -5.51
CA LEU A 392 10.41 -13.85 -5.09
C LEU A 392 11.02 -13.08 -6.26
N TYR A 393 11.16 -13.73 -7.40
CA TYR A 393 11.80 -13.13 -8.58
C TYR A 393 10.95 -12.04 -9.23
N ALA A 394 9.63 -12.14 -9.09
CA ALA A 394 8.71 -11.12 -9.57
C ALA A 394 8.61 -9.89 -8.64
N SER A 395 8.88 -10.07 -7.34
CA SER A 395 8.67 -9.02 -6.33
C SER A 395 9.94 -8.30 -5.92
N ILE A 396 11.10 -8.98 -5.97
CA ILE A 396 12.34 -8.51 -5.35
C ILE A 396 13.46 -8.45 -6.38
N ILE A 397 14.14 -7.31 -6.45
CA ILE A 397 15.47 -7.18 -7.07
C ILE A 397 16.48 -7.50 -5.99
N PHE A 398 17.25 -8.57 -6.19
CA PHE A 398 18.35 -8.97 -5.31
C PHE A 398 19.70 -8.75 -6.02
N PRO A 399 20.83 -8.74 -5.29
CA PRO A 399 22.14 -8.51 -5.90
C PRO A 399 22.42 -9.47 -7.05
N PHE A 400 22.91 -8.93 -8.16
CA PHE A 400 23.21 -9.63 -9.41
C PHE A 400 21.99 -10.22 -10.15
N SER A 401 20.75 -9.85 -9.77
CA SER A 401 19.56 -10.29 -10.51
C SER A 401 19.42 -9.51 -11.83
N SER A 402 18.78 -10.13 -12.83
CA SER A 402 18.43 -9.46 -14.07
C SER A 402 17.42 -8.34 -13.84
N VAL A 403 17.64 -7.19 -14.50
CA VAL A 403 16.77 -6.03 -14.45
C VAL A 403 16.47 -5.48 -15.85
N ASP A 404 16.41 -6.35 -16.85
CA ASP A 404 16.12 -5.98 -18.23
C ASP A 404 14.74 -5.35 -18.40
N ILE A 405 13.84 -5.62 -17.45
CA ILE A 405 12.56 -4.90 -17.33
C ILE A 405 12.74 -3.37 -17.44
N TYR A 406 13.91 -2.87 -17.16
CA TYR A 406 14.28 -1.48 -17.34
C TYR A 406 14.92 -1.17 -18.71
N LYS A 407 14.85 -2.10 -19.68
CA LYS A 407 15.39 -1.96 -21.05
C LYS A 407 16.89 -1.63 -21.11
N ARG A 408 17.67 -2.17 -20.16
CA ARG A 408 19.11 -1.93 -20.12
C ARG A 408 19.95 -3.07 -20.67
N GLY A 409 19.39 -4.26 -20.84
CA GLY A 409 20.12 -5.45 -21.27
C GLY A 409 21.27 -5.84 -20.32
N GLU A 410 21.24 -5.36 -19.09
CA GLU A 410 22.29 -5.48 -18.10
C GLU A 410 21.77 -6.18 -16.87
N TYR A 411 22.61 -7.00 -16.23
CA TYR A 411 22.31 -7.58 -14.94
C TYR A 411 22.49 -6.56 -13.83
N SER A 412 21.68 -6.63 -12.79
CA SER A 412 21.79 -5.76 -11.63
C SER A 412 23.15 -5.95 -10.97
N PHE A 413 24.07 -5.05 -11.29
CA PHE A 413 25.25 -4.87 -10.47
C PHE A 413 24.97 -3.76 -9.48
N TYR A 414 24.96 -4.17 -8.23
CA TYR A 414 24.59 -3.28 -7.16
C TYR A 414 25.77 -2.43 -6.74
N GLU A 415 25.86 -1.22 -7.26
CA GLU A 415 26.85 -0.26 -6.80
C GLU A 415 26.28 0.58 -5.66
N HIS A 416 26.57 0.19 -4.43
CA HIS A 416 26.26 0.93 -3.21
C HIS A 416 27.08 2.21 -3.02
N THR A 417 27.74 2.68 -4.05
CA THR A 417 28.73 3.73 -3.88
C THR A 417 28.13 5.07 -3.57
N ILE A 418 26.81 5.23 -3.67
CA ILE A 418 26.32 6.60 -3.71
C ILE A 418 25.12 6.75 -2.80
N ASP A 419 25.34 7.53 -1.78
CA ASP A 419 24.33 8.34 -1.11
C ASP A 419 23.05 7.60 -0.67
N ASN A 420 23.16 6.74 0.33
CA ASN A 420 22.02 6.31 1.13
C ASN A 420 20.94 5.45 0.43
N TYR A 421 21.06 5.04 -0.81
CA TYR A 421 20.08 4.21 -1.49
C TYR A 421 20.23 2.74 -1.10
N GLY A 422 19.15 2.12 -0.59
CA GLY A 422 19.03 0.68 -0.47
C GLY A 422 19.98 -0.03 0.49
N LYS A 423 20.02 0.30 1.76
CA LYS A 423 20.89 -0.33 2.77
C LYS A 423 20.69 -1.83 2.95
N SER A 424 19.58 -2.39 2.48
CA SER A 424 19.29 -3.83 2.60
C SER A 424 19.95 -4.70 1.51
N GLY A 425 20.38 -4.12 0.40
CA GLY A 425 20.80 -4.86 -0.77
C GLY A 425 19.66 -5.33 -1.68
N TYR A 426 18.42 -5.02 -1.32
CA TYR A 426 17.22 -5.41 -2.04
C TYR A 426 16.39 -4.21 -2.45
N TYR A 427 15.59 -4.40 -3.54
CA TYR A 427 14.57 -3.42 -3.96
C TYR A 427 13.30 -4.14 -4.38
N PHE A 428 12.17 -3.43 -4.37
CA PHE A 428 10.94 -3.95 -4.96
C PHE A 428 11.02 -3.92 -6.49
N ARG A 429 10.82 -5.08 -7.11
CA ARG A 429 10.63 -5.25 -8.54
C ARG A 429 9.16 -5.08 -8.93
N LYS A 430 8.28 -5.49 -8.06
CA LYS A 430 6.84 -5.65 -8.21
C LYS A 430 6.14 -4.48 -8.91
N PHE A 431 6.49 -3.25 -8.52
CA PHE A 431 5.83 -2.04 -9.01
C PHE A 431 6.59 -1.34 -10.14
N SER A 432 7.54 -2.02 -10.74
CA SER A 432 8.38 -1.43 -11.78
C SER A 432 7.78 -1.70 -13.15
N SER A 433 7.39 -0.62 -13.83
CA SER A 433 6.87 -0.66 -15.20
C SER A 433 7.64 0.32 -16.09
N PRO A 434 8.76 -0.10 -16.68
CA PRO A 434 9.60 0.80 -17.47
C PRO A 434 8.92 1.33 -18.73
N ASP A 435 7.99 0.56 -19.30
CA ASP A 435 7.30 0.93 -20.54
C ASP A 435 6.31 2.08 -20.36
N GLN A 436 5.94 2.36 -19.12
CA GLN A 436 4.95 3.36 -18.75
C GLN A 436 5.55 4.58 -18.04
N LEU A 437 6.88 4.65 -17.94
CA LEU A 437 7.54 5.78 -17.33
C LEU A 437 7.58 6.97 -18.30
N ILE A 438 6.92 8.05 -17.92
CA ILE A 438 6.94 9.32 -18.63
C ILE A 438 7.91 10.26 -17.92
N ALA A 439 8.96 10.70 -18.63
CA ALA A 439 9.91 11.67 -18.11
C ALA A 439 9.27 13.06 -18.07
N ARG A 440 9.27 13.71 -16.91
CA ARG A 440 8.85 15.10 -16.72
C ARG A 440 9.89 15.82 -15.87
N GLY A 441 10.70 16.65 -16.52
CA GLY A 441 11.83 17.30 -15.86
C GLY A 441 12.81 16.26 -15.31
N ALA A 442 13.07 16.33 -14.00
CA ALA A 442 13.98 15.42 -13.30
C ALA A 442 13.32 14.13 -12.80
N TYR A 443 12.01 13.92 -13.02
CA TYR A 443 11.26 12.82 -12.45
C TYR A 443 10.61 11.94 -13.52
N PHE A 444 10.36 10.68 -13.15
CA PHE A 444 9.62 9.73 -13.95
C PHE A 444 8.29 9.41 -13.27
N TYR A 445 7.23 9.41 -14.06
CA TYR A 445 5.87 9.16 -13.64
C TYR A 445 5.31 7.97 -14.40
N THR A 446 4.42 7.22 -13.79
CA THR A 446 3.64 6.18 -14.45
C THR A 446 2.16 6.52 -14.33
N GLY A 447 1.37 6.19 -15.35
CA GLY A 447 -0.08 6.27 -15.31
C GLY A 447 -0.75 4.99 -14.85
N VAL A 448 0.03 3.99 -14.42
CA VAL A 448 -0.54 2.73 -13.93
C VAL A 448 -1.30 2.96 -12.64
N ASP A 449 -2.52 2.48 -12.59
CA ASP A 449 -3.37 2.50 -11.41
C ASP A 449 -2.75 1.72 -10.25
N TRP A 450 -2.91 2.23 -9.03
CA TRP A 450 -2.51 1.50 -7.84
C TRP A 450 -3.63 0.55 -7.39
N PRO A 451 -3.39 -0.78 -7.36
CA PRO A 451 -4.37 -1.73 -6.85
C PRO A 451 -4.50 -1.60 -5.32
N VAL A 452 -5.57 -0.97 -4.87
CA VAL A 452 -5.91 -0.87 -3.43
C VAL A 452 -6.38 -2.22 -2.90
N MET A 453 -7.16 -2.95 -3.71
CA MET A 453 -7.65 -4.29 -3.40
C MET A 453 -7.65 -5.16 -4.65
N ARG A 454 -7.27 -6.41 -4.50
CA ARG A 454 -7.26 -7.40 -5.58
C ARG A 454 -7.74 -8.77 -5.11
N LEU A 455 -8.17 -9.60 -6.04
CA LEU A 455 -8.79 -10.90 -5.77
C LEU A 455 -7.92 -11.83 -4.92
N ALA A 456 -6.60 -11.79 -5.11
CA ALA A 456 -5.69 -12.61 -4.30
C ALA A 456 -5.79 -12.32 -2.80
N GLU A 457 -5.98 -11.06 -2.41
CA GLU A 457 -6.24 -10.71 -1.00
C GLU A 457 -7.54 -11.33 -0.50
N ILE A 458 -8.61 -11.28 -1.32
CA ILE A 458 -9.90 -11.87 -0.98
C ILE A 458 -9.79 -13.39 -0.78
N TYR A 459 -9.03 -14.07 -1.62
CA TYR A 459 -8.76 -15.51 -1.46
C TYR A 459 -8.03 -15.82 -0.14
N LEU A 460 -7.06 -15.00 0.23
CA LEU A 460 -6.32 -15.15 1.48
C LEU A 460 -7.18 -14.83 2.72
N ILE A 461 -8.00 -13.78 2.66
CA ILE A 461 -8.97 -13.46 3.71
C ILE A 461 -9.95 -14.62 3.88
N TYR A 462 -10.50 -15.13 2.77
CA TYR A 462 -11.42 -16.28 2.82
C TYR A 462 -10.75 -17.50 3.45
N ALA A 463 -9.57 -17.90 2.96
CA ALA A 463 -8.87 -19.08 3.43
C ALA A 463 -8.53 -19.00 4.92
N GLU A 464 -8.04 -17.86 5.42
CA GLU A 464 -7.74 -17.69 6.85
C GLU A 464 -9.04 -17.64 7.68
N SER A 465 -10.04 -16.86 7.26
CA SER A 465 -11.29 -16.73 7.97
C SER A 465 -12.05 -18.08 8.06
N HIS A 466 -12.12 -18.82 6.96
CA HIS A 466 -12.68 -20.17 6.93
C HIS A 466 -11.92 -21.14 7.85
N THR A 467 -10.59 -21.06 7.84
CA THR A 467 -9.77 -21.87 8.75
C THR A 467 -10.01 -21.51 10.21
N GLN A 468 -10.26 -20.24 10.51
CA GLN A 468 -10.59 -19.78 11.88
C GLN A 468 -11.98 -20.25 12.34
N THR A 469 -12.97 -20.21 11.48
CA THR A 469 -14.37 -20.51 11.81
C THR A 469 -14.69 -22.01 11.74
N THR A 470 -14.23 -22.65 10.69
CA THR A 470 -14.60 -24.05 10.33
C THR A 470 -13.44 -25.02 10.50
N GLY A 471 -12.23 -24.63 10.06
CA GLY A 471 -11.05 -25.47 10.05
C GLY A 471 -10.36 -25.47 8.69
N TYR A 472 -9.19 -26.14 8.62
CA TYR A 472 -8.42 -26.25 7.39
C TYR A 472 -8.88 -27.44 6.57
N ASP A 473 -9.57 -27.20 5.49
CA ASP A 473 -10.17 -28.20 4.63
C ASP A 473 -9.94 -27.92 3.13
N ALA A 474 -10.57 -28.70 2.27
CA ALA A 474 -10.45 -28.57 0.81
C ALA A 474 -10.91 -27.20 0.30
N GLU A 475 -11.86 -26.56 0.97
CA GLU A 475 -12.36 -25.25 0.54
C GLU A 475 -11.34 -24.15 0.83
N ALA A 476 -10.69 -24.14 2.00
CA ALA A 476 -9.59 -23.23 2.29
C ALA A 476 -8.41 -23.47 1.33
N GLN A 477 -8.06 -24.73 1.07
CA GLN A 477 -6.96 -25.14 0.19
C GLN A 477 -7.19 -24.69 -1.27
N LYS A 478 -8.43 -24.73 -1.74
CA LYS A 478 -8.80 -24.40 -3.11
C LYS A 478 -8.29 -23.02 -3.52
N TYR A 479 -8.56 -22.00 -2.73
CA TYR A 479 -8.19 -20.63 -3.08
C TYR A 479 -6.68 -20.37 -2.92
N LEU A 480 -6.03 -21.01 -1.98
CA LEU A 480 -4.57 -20.99 -1.86
C LEU A 480 -3.92 -21.66 -3.09
N ASN A 481 -4.46 -22.78 -3.53
CA ASN A 481 -3.96 -23.49 -4.71
C ASN A 481 -4.18 -22.68 -6.01
N MET A 482 -5.26 -21.92 -6.13
CA MET A 482 -5.45 -21.02 -7.27
C MET A 482 -4.34 -19.95 -7.36
N LEU A 483 -3.90 -19.39 -6.22
CA LEU A 483 -2.76 -18.46 -6.20
C LEU A 483 -1.47 -19.14 -6.63
N ARG A 484 -1.26 -20.37 -6.21
CA ARG A 484 -0.07 -21.17 -6.53
C ARG A 484 -0.04 -21.64 -7.98
N ASP A 485 -1.19 -22.06 -8.50
CA ASP A 485 -1.33 -22.44 -9.91
C ASP A 485 -0.98 -21.30 -10.85
N ARG A 486 -1.39 -20.04 -10.53
CA ARG A 486 -1.02 -18.86 -11.29
C ARG A 486 0.48 -18.73 -11.49
N VAL A 487 1.28 -19.08 -10.47
CA VAL A 487 2.74 -18.95 -10.46
C VAL A 487 3.47 -20.29 -10.67
N GLY A 488 2.74 -21.36 -10.94
CA GLY A 488 3.34 -22.66 -11.23
C GLY A 488 3.89 -23.43 -10.03
N MET A 489 3.57 -23.00 -8.80
CA MET A 489 4.02 -23.64 -7.56
C MET A 489 3.26 -24.92 -7.25
N ALA A 490 3.89 -25.79 -6.44
CA ALA A 490 3.23 -26.94 -5.85
C ALA A 490 2.04 -26.54 -4.97
N HIS A 491 1.00 -27.35 -4.93
CA HIS A 491 -0.16 -27.14 -4.06
C HIS A 491 0.22 -27.12 -2.58
N VAL A 492 -0.64 -26.49 -1.78
CA VAL A 492 -0.46 -26.45 -0.32
C VAL A 492 -0.57 -27.84 0.29
N PRO A 493 0.12 -28.11 1.43
CA PRO A 493 -0.06 -29.35 2.15
C PRO A 493 -1.53 -29.58 2.53
N SER A 494 -2.06 -30.78 2.25
CA SER A 494 -3.48 -31.10 2.50
C SER A 494 -3.77 -31.49 3.95
N THR A 495 -2.73 -31.82 4.71
CA THR A 495 -2.83 -32.34 6.09
C THR A 495 -2.04 -31.45 7.04
N LEU A 496 -2.60 -30.30 7.40
CA LEU A 496 -2.09 -29.41 8.44
C LEU A 496 -3.10 -29.35 9.59
N SER A 497 -2.62 -29.28 10.81
CA SER A 497 -3.46 -28.84 11.93
C SER A 497 -3.93 -27.41 11.69
N LYS A 498 -5.01 -26.98 12.36
CA LYS A 498 -5.51 -25.61 12.26
C LYS A 498 -4.40 -24.57 12.49
N ASN A 499 -3.59 -24.75 13.49
CA ASN A 499 -2.52 -23.80 13.83
C ASN A 499 -1.43 -23.75 12.75
N GLU A 500 -0.96 -24.91 12.27
CA GLU A 500 0.01 -24.98 11.17
C GLU A 500 -0.55 -24.35 9.89
N ALA A 501 -1.83 -24.58 9.61
CA ALA A 501 -2.51 -24.00 8.46
C ALA A 501 -2.59 -22.47 8.55
N LEU A 502 -2.92 -21.93 9.72
CA LEU A 502 -2.97 -20.47 9.92
C LEU A 502 -1.56 -19.84 9.75
N ASP A 503 -0.51 -20.46 10.28
CA ASP A 503 0.85 -19.97 10.09
C ASP A 503 1.27 -20.04 8.62
N PHE A 504 0.85 -21.10 7.93
CA PHE A 504 1.09 -21.27 6.51
C PHE A 504 0.38 -20.21 5.68
N ILE A 505 -0.93 -19.99 5.92
CA ILE A 505 -1.75 -18.99 5.21
C ILE A 505 -1.20 -17.57 5.45
N ARG A 506 -0.80 -17.25 6.67
CA ARG A 506 -0.22 -15.94 7.02
C ARG A 506 1.12 -15.70 6.33
N ASN A 507 1.93 -16.74 6.16
CA ASN A 507 3.14 -16.63 5.35
C ASN A 507 2.81 -16.48 3.85
N GLU A 508 1.84 -17.22 3.35
CA GLU A 508 1.36 -17.08 1.96
C GLU A 508 0.86 -15.64 1.71
N ARG A 509 0.09 -15.08 2.65
CA ARG A 509 -0.37 -13.69 2.63
C ARG A 509 0.81 -12.70 2.63
N ARG A 510 1.81 -12.92 3.48
CA ARG A 510 3.02 -12.08 3.56
C ARG A 510 3.74 -11.96 2.23
N ILE A 511 3.99 -13.09 1.56
CA ILE A 511 4.74 -13.11 0.30
C ILE A 511 3.90 -12.68 -0.90
N GLU A 512 2.62 -13.01 -0.92
CA GLU A 512 1.70 -12.60 -2.00
C GLU A 512 1.48 -11.09 -1.99
N LEU A 513 1.30 -10.49 -0.82
CA LEU A 513 0.95 -9.07 -0.66
C LEU A 513 2.14 -8.19 -0.28
N ALA A 514 3.38 -8.67 -0.44
CA ALA A 514 4.58 -7.92 -0.14
C ALA A 514 4.64 -6.60 -0.91
N GLY A 515 4.94 -5.50 -0.23
CA GLY A 515 5.02 -4.16 -0.80
C GLY A 515 3.67 -3.44 -0.94
N GLU A 516 2.54 -4.08 -0.58
CA GLU A 516 1.20 -3.48 -0.70
C GLU A 516 0.73 -2.78 0.58
N GLY A 517 1.60 -2.68 1.60
CA GLY A 517 1.33 -1.97 2.86
C GLY A 517 0.44 -2.71 3.85
N LEU A 518 0.02 -3.94 3.53
CA LEU A 518 -0.92 -4.69 4.36
C LEU A 518 -0.25 -5.34 5.57
N ARG A 519 1.06 -5.61 5.49
CA ARG A 519 1.81 -6.23 6.58
C ARG A 519 1.77 -5.43 7.89
N PHE A 520 1.66 -4.11 7.81
CA PHE A 520 1.48 -3.22 8.96
C PHE A 520 0.25 -3.59 9.80
N TYR A 521 -0.88 -3.91 9.15
CA TYR A 521 -2.11 -4.31 9.82
C TYR A 521 -2.08 -5.79 10.21
N ASP A 522 -1.46 -6.64 9.39
CA ASP A 522 -1.35 -8.09 9.65
C ASP A 522 -0.65 -8.36 10.98
N ILE A 523 0.52 -7.76 11.23
CA ILE A 523 1.28 -8.00 12.47
C ILE A 523 0.54 -7.51 13.72
N ARG A 524 -0.31 -6.48 13.58
CA ARG A 524 -1.15 -5.97 14.67
C ARG A 524 -2.34 -6.89 14.94
N LEU A 525 -2.99 -7.41 13.89
CA LEU A 525 -4.03 -8.42 14.04
C LEU A 525 -3.52 -9.68 14.74
N TYR A 526 -2.25 -10.05 14.48
CA TYR A 526 -1.66 -11.28 15.02
C TYR A 526 -1.05 -11.10 16.41
N GLU A 527 -1.03 -9.89 16.97
CA GLU A 527 -0.40 -9.59 18.28
C GLU A 527 -1.01 -10.42 19.42
N ASP A 528 -2.32 -10.59 19.42
CA ASP A 528 -3.05 -11.33 20.44
C ASP A 528 -3.09 -12.85 20.19
N ASP A 529 -2.40 -13.35 19.16
CA ASP A 529 -2.39 -14.76 18.83
C ASP A 529 -1.49 -15.54 19.79
N THR A 530 -2.10 -16.33 20.66
CA THR A 530 -1.41 -17.11 21.70
C THR A 530 -1.05 -18.55 21.30
N ARG A 531 -1.23 -18.92 20.03
CA ARG A 531 -0.93 -20.28 19.53
C ARG A 531 0.55 -20.63 19.67
N ASN A 532 0.85 -21.88 19.99
CA ASN A 532 2.22 -22.43 20.04
C ASN A 532 3.22 -21.62 20.89
N GLY A 533 2.77 -21.02 21.98
CA GLY A 533 3.61 -20.14 22.80
C GLY A 533 3.61 -18.69 22.34
N GLY A 534 2.69 -18.35 21.45
CA GLY A 534 2.39 -17.00 20.99
C GLY A 534 3.07 -16.64 19.69
N TYR A 535 2.30 -16.60 18.60
CA TYR A 535 2.63 -15.71 17.51
C TYR A 535 2.21 -14.31 17.93
N LYS A 536 3.14 -13.57 18.48
CA LYS A 536 2.94 -12.16 18.80
C LYS A 536 3.51 -11.36 17.65
N GLY A 537 2.66 -10.75 16.84
CA GLY A 537 3.05 -10.14 15.59
C GLY A 537 4.21 -9.16 15.75
N LEU A 538 4.11 -8.22 16.70
CA LEU A 538 5.16 -7.23 16.95
C LEU A 538 6.40 -7.83 17.62
N ASP A 539 6.24 -8.74 18.57
CA ASP A 539 7.36 -9.44 19.21
C ASP A 539 8.10 -10.33 18.20
N ALA A 540 7.37 -11.02 17.35
CA ALA A 540 7.95 -11.80 16.26
C ALA A 540 8.71 -10.92 15.29
N ALA A 541 8.15 -9.78 14.87
CA ALA A 541 8.81 -8.78 14.03
C ALA A 541 10.10 -8.27 14.68
N SER A 542 10.07 -7.92 15.96
CA SER A 542 11.25 -7.46 16.71
C SER A 542 12.37 -8.50 16.72
N ASN A 543 12.05 -9.78 16.96
CA ASN A 543 13.05 -10.84 16.96
C ASN A 543 13.66 -11.08 15.57
N VAL A 544 12.85 -10.92 14.54
CA VAL A 544 13.24 -11.14 13.15
C VAL A 544 14.06 -9.97 12.60
N MET A 545 13.82 -8.75 13.06
CA MET A 545 14.45 -7.53 12.51
C MET A 545 15.85 -7.23 13.10
N LYS A 546 16.26 -7.90 14.16
CA LYS A 546 17.58 -7.70 14.74
C LYS A 546 18.70 -8.10 13.78
N GLY A 547 19.51 -7.13 13.36
CA GLY A 547 20.73 -7.37 12.60
C GLY A 547 20.57 -7.49 11.08
N GLN A 548 19.54 -6.90 10.48
CA GLN A 548 19.13 -7.27 9.12
C GLN A 548 19.17 -6.17 8.08
N ILE A 549 19.79 -5.06 8.36
CA ILE A 549 20.12 -4.10 7.32
C ILE A 549 21.47 -4.48 6.75
N PHE A 550 21.46 -4.78 5.48
CA PHE A 550 22.61 -5.17 4.71
C PHE A 550 23.34 -3.92 4.20
N ASP A 551 24.00 -3.19 5.09
CA ASP A 551 24.98 -2.20 4.65
C ASP A 551 26.29 -2.93 4.36
N VAL A 552 26.40 -3.37 3.12
CA VAL A 552 27.49 -4.22 2.65
C VAL A 552 28.85 -3.55 2.74
N ILE A 553 28.90 -2.24 2.76
CA ILE A 553 30.17 -1.50 2.62
C ILE A 553 30.62 -0.88 3.92
N ASN A 554 29.72 -0.29 4.71
CA ASN A 554 30.08 0.57 5.82
C ASN A 554 29.57 0.15 7.19
N ASN A 555 28.43 -0.54 7.29
CA ASN A 555 27.83 -0.92 8.57
C ASN A 555 26.88 -2.14 8.46
N PRO A 556 27.39 -3.36 8.54
CA PRO A 556 26.54 -4.53 8.48
C PRO A 556 25.74 -4.67 9.78
N GLY A 557 24.51 -4.18 9.83
CA GLY A 557 23.64 -4.51 10.94
C GLY A 557 23.15 -3.33 11.77
N ALA A 558 22.46 -2.37 11.15
CA ALA A 558 21.60 -1.50 11.93
C ALA A 558 20.48 -2.35 12.55
N LEU A 559 20.34 -2.24 13.87
CA LEU A 559 19.27 -2.90 14.60
C LEU A 559 17.98 -2.14 14.36
N LEU A 560 16.95 -2.83 13.88
CA LEU A 560 15.60 -2.36 13.96
C LEU A 560 15.07 -2.71 15.35
N VAL A 561 14.52 -1.71 16.04
CA VAL A 561 13.98 -1.86 17.38
C VAL A 561 12.48 -1.73 17.31
N TRP A 562 11.78 -2.73 17.82
CA TRP A 562 10.32 -2.71 17.86
C TRP A 562 9.84 -2.68 19.31
N ASP A 563 8.80 -1.90 19.57
CA ASP A 563 8.23 -1.70 20.89
C ASP A 563 6.71 -1.85 20.85
N LYS A 564 6.11 -2.40 21.91
CA LYS A 564 4.66 -2.62 21.98
C LYS A 564 3.84 -1.33 21.85
N ARG A 565 4.41 -0.16 22.22
CA ARG A 565 3.74 1.14 22.01
C ARG A 565 3.39 1.40 20.55
N LEU A 566 4.09 0.75 19.60
CA LEU A 566 3.85 0.87 18.16
C LEU A 566 2.63 0.07 17.67
N GLU A 567 1.93 -0.62 18.57
CA GLU A 567 0.64 -1.28 18.25
C GLU A 567 -0.38 -0.26 17.77
N LEU A 568 -0.45 0.91 18.42
CA LEU A 568 -1.24 2.06 17.98
C LEU A 568 -0.32 3.24 17.71
N LEU A 569 -0.61 3.98 16.65
CA LEU A 569 0.10 5.23 16.37
C LEU A 569 -0.32 6.34 17.33
N PRO A 570 0.55 7.31 17.62
CA PRO A 570 0.20 8.44 18.47
C PRO A 570 -0.82 9.35 17.78
N TYR A 571 -1.75 9.89 18.54
CA TYR A 571 -2.56 11.01 18.05
C TYR A 571 -1.65 12.22 17.83
N PRO A 572 -1.79 12.93 16.70
CA PRO A 572 -0.98 14.12 16.44
C PRO A 572 -1.16 15.17 17.54
N THR A 573 -0.05 15.71 18.05
CA THR A 573 -0.08 16.78 19.06
C THR A 573 -0.98 17.94 18.62
N SER A 574 -0.92 18.30 17.33
CA SER A 574 -1.78 19.36 16.76
C SER A 574 -3.28 19.08 16.86
N ALA A 575 -3.69 17.81 16.89
CA ALA A 575 -5.09 17.42 17.07
C ALA A 575 -5.48 17.43 18.54
N LEU A 576 -4.59 16.95 19.43
CA LEU A 576 -4.81 16.97 20.88
C LEU A 576 -4.91 18.39 21.44
N ASP A 577 -4.04 19.32 21.01
CA ASP A 577 -4.02 20.70 21.45
C ASP A 577 -5.30 21.46 21.09
N LYS A 578 -5.83 21.18 19.88
CA LYS A 578 -7.07 21.79 19.39
C LYS A 578 -8.33 21.20 20.02
N ASN A 579 -8.27 20.01 20.59
CA ASN A 579 -9.44 19.37 21.18
C ASN A 579 -9.74 19.98 22.56
N LYS A 580 -10.99 20.42 22.76
CA LYS A 580 -11.48 21.00 24.02
C LYS A 580 -11.94 19.92 25.00
N ASP A 581 -12.24 18.71 24.53
CA ASP A 581 -12.59 17.59 25.41
C ASP A 581 -11.36 17.10 26.20
N LYS A 582 -11.46 17.19 27.53
CA LYS A 582 -10.35 16.88 28.42
C LYS A 582 -10.01 15.39 28.46
N GLU A 583 -10.99 14.52 28.34
CA GLU A 583 -10.82 13.06 28.34
C GLU A 583 -10.11 12.57 27.08
N SER A 584 -10.20 13.34 25.98
CA SER A 584 -9.59 13.02 24.69
C SER A 584 -8.25 13.74 24.45
N LYS A 585 -7.62 14.29 25.49
CA LYS A 585 -6.28 14.92 25.40
C LYS A 585 -5.13 13.96 25.64
N GLU A 586 -5.38 12.81 26.23
CA GLU A 586 -4.35 11.81 26.45
C GLU A 586 -3.96 11.12 25.14
N ASN A 587 -2.68 10.86 24.97
CA ASN A 587 -2.18 10.11 23.82
C ASN A 587 -2.31 8.60 24.04
N ASN A 588 -2.04 7.81 23.00
CA ASN A 588 -1.92 6.38 23.12
C ASN A 588 -0.75 6.00 24.07
N PRO A 589 -0.82 4.85 24.76
CA PRO A 589 0.20 4.46 25.72
C PRO A 589 1.62 4.50 25.14
N GLY A 590 2.53 5.14 25.85
CA GLY A 590 3.94 5.26 25.47
C GLY A 590 4.31 6.53 24.67
N TYR A 591 3.36 7.45 24.46
CA TYR A 591 3.59 8.73 23.78
C TYR A 591 3.26 9.94 24.63
#